data_5b04aee61bf3357568ff2612ecc08fdb
#
_entry.id   5b04aee61bf3357568ff2612ecc08fdb
#
_cell.length_a   1.000
_cell.length_b   1.000
_cell.length_c   1.000
_cell.angle_alpha   90.00
_cell.angle_beta   90.00
_cell.angle_gamma   90.00
#
_symmetry.space_group_name_H-M   'P 1'
#
loop_
_entity.id
_entity.type
_entity.pdbx_description
1 polymer ?
#
loop_
_entity_poly.entity_id
_entity_poly.type
_entity_poly.pdbx_seq_one_letter_code
_entity_poly.pdbx_strand_id
1 'polypeptide(L)'
;NLNGHHYASWYEKFLSIHRNSATNICEIGVQDGSSLKAWYDYFSNANIIGLDVKNKSCYNNDRISNYILDQSSSKELDLFVKRCNRDNLTFDLIVDDGSHDVEHQQVTFGKLFRLLKPNGIYIIEDMCTSYFKEGENLYGYIQTKEKLKYNTVSFLNNRPWVSPWISDEDLLYINNKVSYVSLFDKPFLYVHGNSYKCINDYPPRSITSIIQKK
;
A
#
# COMPACT_ATOMS: atom_id res chain seq x y z
N ASN A 1 -2.02 -3.54 -21.03
CA ASN A 1 -1.55 -2.17 -20.95
C ASN A 1 -0.03 -2.16 -20.93
N LEU A 2 0.64 -1.63 -21.98
CA LEU A 2 2.10 -1.59 -22.09
C LEU A 2 2.73 -0.48 -21.21
N ASN A 3 1.88 0.37 -20.65
CA ASN A 3 2.26 1.51 -19.79
C ASN A 3 1.69 1.23 -18.38
N GLY A 4 2.40 0.52 -17.56
CA GLY A 4 1.98 0.24 -16.18
C GLY A 4 3.15 -0.24 -15.32
N HIS A 5 2.95 -0.24 -14.01
CA HIS A 5 3.97 -0.60 -13.03
C HIS A 5 4.40 -2.07 -13.07
N HIS A 6 3.71 -2.91 -13.88
CA HIS A 6 4.01 -4.34 -14.09
C HIS A 6 4.08 -5.18 -12.79
N TYR A 7 3.34 -4.78 -11.74
CA TYR A 7 3.29 -5.52 -10.47
C TYR A 7 2.56 -6.87 -10.57
N ALA A 8 1.69 -7.06 -11.57
CA ALA A 8 0.82 -8.24 -11.69
C ALA A 8 1.59 -9.58 -11.60
N SER A 9 2.80 -9.66 -12.18
CA SER A 9 3.61 -10.90 -12.11
C SER A 9 4.12 -11.21 -10.69
N TRP A 10 4.34 -10.16 -9.88
CA TRP A 10 4.72 -10.30 -8.47
C TRP A 10 3.49 -10.65 -7.63
N TYR A 11 2.39 -9.97 -7.88
CA TYR A 11 1.13 -10.25 -7.20
C TYR A 11 0.69 -11.69 -7.40
N GLU A 12 0.69 -12.21 -8.63
CA GLU A 12 0.36 -13.61 -8.91
C GLU A 12 1.23 -14.57 -8.08
N LYS A 13 2.53 -14.30 -7.99
CA LYS A 13 3.46 -15.14 -7.24
C LYS A 13 3.12 -15.25 -5.75
N PHE A 14 2.66 -14.17 -5.12
CA PHE A 14 2.41 -14.10 -3.68
C PHE A 14 0.93 -14.25 -3.32
N LEU A 15 0.02 -13.82 -4.21
CA LEU A 15 -1.41 -13.79 -3.92
C LEU A 15 -2.16 -15.01 -4.44
N SER A 16 -1.58 -15.79 -5.35
CA SER A 16 -2.26 -16.96 -5.94
C SER A 16 -2.73 -17.97 -4.89
N ILE A 17 -1.98 -18.15 -3.81
CA ILE A 17 -2.37 -19.04 -2.70
C ILE A 17 -3.61 -18.57 -1.94
N HIS A 18 -3.91 -17.26 -1.99
CA HIS A 18 -5.06 -16.63 -1.33
C HIS A 18 -6.27 -16.48 -2.27
N ARG A 19 -6.09 -16.71 -3.58
CA ARG A 19 -7.08 -16.39 -4.62
C ARG A 19 -8.49 -16.90 -4.32
N ASN A 20 -8.61 -18.13 -3.83
CA ASN A 20 -9.90 -18.77 -3.57
C ASN A 20 -10.31 -18.72 -2.10
N SER A 21 -9.39 -18.40 -1.19
CA SER A 21 -9.61 -18.43 0.25
C SER A 21 -9.75 -17.05 0.89
N ALA A 22 -9.31 -15.99 0.22
CA ALA A 22 -9.44 -14.63 0.74
C ALA A 22 -10.92 -14.24 0.89
N THR A 23 -11.23 -13.59 2.00
CA THR A 23 -12.59 -13.14 2.32
C THR A 23 -12.73 -11.64 2.39
N ASN A 24 -11.66 -10.91 2.70
CA ASN A 24 -11.66 -9.45 2.73
C ASN A 24 -10.34 -8.88 2.24
N ILE A 25 -10.43 -7.89 1.36
CA ILE A 25 -9.32 -7.12 0.80
C ILE A 25 -9.55 -5.66 1.15
N CYS A 26 -8.50 -4.93 1.50
CA CYS A 26 -8.56 -3.48 1.69
C CYS A 26 -7.57 -2.79 0.75
N GLU A 27 -8.00 -1.72 0.09
CA GLU A 27 -7.13 -0.87 -0.74
C GLU A 27 -7.25 0.57 -0.31
N ILE A 28 -6.12 1.21 -0.10
CA ILE A 28 -5.99 2.65 0.15
C ILE A 28 -5.58 3.30 -1.17
N GLY A 29 -6.34 4.31 -1.63
CA GLY A 29 -6.18 4.91 -2.95
C GLY A 29 -7.00 4.18 -4.02
N VAL A 30 -8.20 4.67 -4.29
CA VAL A 30 -9.13 4.01 -5.24
C VAL A 30 -9.03 4.62 -6.65
N GLN A 31 -8.64 5.87 -6.75
CA GLN A 31 -8.49 6.63 -8.00
C GLN A 31 -9.72 6.49 -8.93
N ASP A 32 -9.62 5.69 -10.01
CA ASP A 32 -10.67 5.45 -11.00
C ASP A 32 -11.40 4.09 -10.82
N GLY A 33 -11.07 3.35 -9.75
CA GLY A 33 -11.67 2.07 -9.41
C GLY A 33 -11.18 0.88 -10.24
N SER A 34 -10.18 1.06 -11.10
CA SER A 34 -9.66 -0.01 -11.96
C SER A 34 -9.05 -1.16 -11.16
N SER A 35 -8.31 -0.84 -10.10
CA SER A 35 -7.71 -1.81 -9.18
C SER A 35 -8.77 -2.54 -8.37
N LEU A 36 -9.78 -1.85 -7.83
CA LEU A 36 -10.90 -2.50 -7.13
C LEU A 36 -11.60 -3.54 -8.01
N LYS A 37 -11.78 -3.20 -9.32
CA LYS A 37 -12.34 -4.17 -10.27
C LYS A 37 -11.40 -5.35 -10.48
N ALA A 38 -10.10 -5.11 -10.59
CA ALA A 38 -9.12 -6.20 -10.72
C ALA A 38 -9.14 -7.14 -9.51
N TRP A 39 -9.20 -6.59 -8.29
CA TRP A 39 -9.34 -7.39 -7.06
C TRP A 39 -10.66 -8.16 -7.02
N TYR A 40 -11.77 -7.52 -7.42
CA TYR A 40 -13.08 -8.15 -7.50
C TYR A 40 -13.10 -9.37 -8.45
N ASP A 41 -12.45 -9.24 -9.61
CA ASP A 41 -12.34 -10.31 -10.59
C ASP A 41 -11.36 -11.41 -10.15
N TYR A 42 -10.25 -11.02 -9.48
CA TYR A 42 -9.21 -11.95 -9.05
C TYR A 42 -9.61 -12.77 -7.81
N PHE A 43 -10.21 -12.14 -6.81
CA PHE A 43 -10.65 -12.77 -5.55
C PHE A 43 -12.15 -12.98 -5.55
N SER A 44 -12.62 -14.06 -6.18
CA SER A 44 -14.05 -14.31 -6.43
C SER A 44 -14.93 -14.35 -5.17
N ASN A 45 -14.35 -14.66 -4.00
CA ASN A 45 -15.06 -14.82 -2.74
C ASN A 45 -14.85 -13.65 -1.76
N ALA A 46 -13.99 -12.69 -2.09
CA ALA A 46 -13.64 -11.62 -1.17
C ALA A 46 -14.57 -10.40 -1.29
N ASN A 47 -14.86 -9.78 -0.14
CA ASN A 47 -15.33 -8.40 -0.09
C ASN A 47 -14.14 -7.46 -0.28
N ILE A 48 -14.33 -6.41 -1.04
CA ILE A 48 -13.31 -5.41 -1.36
C ILE A 48 -13.69 -4.10 -0.68
N ILE A 49 -12.80 -3.58 0.12
CA ILE A 49 -12.99 -2.31 0.83
C ILE A 49 -12.00 -1.28 0.29
N GLY A 50 -12.52 -0.25 -0.35
CA GLY A 50 -11.75 0.87 -0.83
C GLY A 50 -11.77 2.04 0.15
N LEU A 51 -10.60 2.63 0.40
CA LEU A 51 -10.41 3.84 1.21
C LEU A 51 -9.82 4.94 0.31
N ASP A 52 -10.48 6.08 0.23
CA ASP A 52 -10.00 7.21 -0.58
C ASP A 52 -10.42 8.53 0.08
N VAL A 53 -9.61 9.56 -0.06
CA VAL A 53 -9.93 10.92 0.43
C VAL A 53 -11.16 11.50 -0.28
N LYS A 54 -11.49 11.01 -1.47
CA LYS A 54 -12.67 11.40 -2.24
C LYS A 54 -13.76 10.34 -2.16
N ASN A 55 -15.00 10.75 -2.29
CA ASN A 55 -16.12 9.81 -2.37
C ASN A 55 -16.02 8.95 -3.64
N LYS A 56 -15.92 7.65 -3.46
CA LYS A 56 -15.81 6.62 -4.51
C LYS A 56 -17.00 5.66 -4.51
N SER A 57 -18.11 6.05 -3.90
CA SER A 57 -19.32 5.19 -3.82
C SER A 57 -19.91 4.81 -5.18
N CYS A 58 -19.56 5.54 -6.25
CA CYS A 58 -19.93 5.19 -7.62
C CYS A 58 -19.38 3.83 -8.09
N TYR A 59 -18.34 3.30 -7.42
CA TYR A 59 -17.75 1.97 -7.70
C TYR A 59 -18.29 0.88 -6.77
N ASN A 60 -19.22 1.19 -5.85
CA ASN A 60 -19.81 0.18 -4.96
C ASN A 60 -20.68 -0.82 -5.75
N ASN A 61 -20.62 -2.07 -5.32
CA ASN A 61 -21.47 -3.14 -5.84
C ASN A 61 -21.76 -4.18 -4.73
N ASP A 62 -22.11 -5.40 -5.10
CA ASP A 62 -22.42 -6.50 -4.17
C ASP A 62 -21.28 -6.87 -3.22
N ARG A 63 -20.01 -6.74 -3.67
CA ARG A 63 -18.81 -7.06 -2.87
C ARG A 63 -17.82 -5.90 -2.73
N ILE A 64 -18.05 -4.74 -3.37
CA ILE A 64 -17.20 -3.56 -3.25
C ILE A 64 -17.90 -2.51 -2.40
N SER A 65 -17.22 -2.03 -1.36
CA SER A 65 -17.67 -0.93 -0.51
C SER A 65 -16.56 0.10 -0.34
N ASN A 66 -16.85 1.38 -0.61
CA ASN A 66 -15.87 2.46 -0.49
C ASN A 66 -16.21 3.40 0.67
N TYR A 67 -15.18 3.81 1.41
CA TYR A 67 -15.28 4.76 2.52
C TYR A 67 -14.37 5.96 2.28
N ILE A 68 -14.84 7.14 2.68
CA ILE A 68 -14.02 8.36 2.67
C ILE A 68 -13.08 8.26 3.87
N LEU A 69 -11.77 8.36 3.60
CA LEU A 69 -10.72 8.34 4.60
C LEU A 69 -9.49 9.07 4.07
N ASP A 70 -8.99 10.02 4.86
CA ASP A 70 -7.70 10.66 4.61
C ASP A 70 -6.58 9.86 5.26
N GLN A 71 -5.71 9.26 4.43
CA GLN A 71 -4.56 8.48 4.85
C GLN A 71 -3.56 9.28 5.70
N SER A 72 -3.50 10.61 5.52
CA SER A 72 -2.65 11.49 6.32
C SER A 72 -3.16 11.69 7.75
N SER A 73 -4.43 11.38 7.99
CA SER A 73 -5.11 11.59 9.27
C SER A 73 -5.01 10.36 10.18
N SER A 74 -4.05 10.35 11.11
CA SER A 74 -3.96 9.29 12.12
C SER A 74 -5.29 9.08 12.88
N LYS A 75 -6.06 10.16 13.09
CA LYS A 75 -7.38 10.09 13.74
C LYS A 75 -8.40 9.31 12.89
N GLU A 76 -8.44 9.53 11.58
CA GLU A 76 -9.37 8.81 10.71
C GLU A 76 -8.97 7.34 10.57
N LEU A 77 -7.68 7.05 10.48
CA LEU A 77 -7.17 5.68 10.54
C LEU A 77 -7.56 4.98 11.85
N ASP A 78 -7.43 5.65 13.00
CA ASP A 78 -7.85 5.10 14.30
C ASP A 78 -9.36 4.83 14.35
N LEU A 79 -10.18 5.70 13.77
CA LEU A 79 -11.64 5.49 13.68
C LEU A 79 -11.96 4.29 12.78
N PHE A 80 -11.25 4.12 11.67
CA PHE A 80 -11.41 2.96 10.79
C PHE A 80 -11.00 1.67 11.51
N VAL A 81 -9.87 1.66 12.22
CA VAL A 81 -9.43 0.51 13.04
C VAL A 81 -10.48 0.15 14.10
N LYS A 82 -11.02 1.15 14.82
CA LYS A 82 -12.09 0.93 15.81
C LYS A 82 -13.34 0.32 15.18
N ARG A 83 -13.73 0.80 13.98
CA ARG A 83 -14.85 0.23 13.23
C ARG A 83 -14.58 -1.23 12.86
N CYS A 84 -13.42 -1.52 12.28
CA CYS A 84 -13.05 -2.89 11.92
C CYS A 84 -13.07 -3.82 13.13
N ASN A 85 -12.52 -3.38 14.27
CA ASN A 85 -12.53 -4.17 15.50
C ASN A 85 -13.94 -4.43 16.02
N ARG A 86 -14.84 -3.43 16.00
CA ARG A 86 -16.24 -3.57 16.40
C ARG A 86 -16.98 -4.59 15.52
N ASP A 87 -16.70 -4.55 14.23
CA ASP A 87 -17.37 -5.37 13.21
C ASP A 87 -16.66 -6.73 13.00
N ASN A 88 -15.62 -7.03 13.78
CA ASN A 88 -14.73 -8.21 13.66
C ASN A 88 -14.15 -8.36 12.25
N LEU A 89 -13.88 -7.24 11.57
CA LEU A 89 -13.39 -7.20 10.22
C LEU A 89 -11.85 -7.28 10.21
N THR A 90 -11.32 -8.30 9.55
CA THR A 90 -9.88 -8.50 9.32
C THR A 90 -9.64 -8.81 7.85
N PHE A 91 -8.42 -8.57 7.37
CA PHE A 91 -8.08 -8.63 5.96
C PHE A 91 -7.08 -9.72 5.64
N ASP A 92 -7.25 -10.36 4.51
CA ASP A 92 -6.27 -11.27 3.91
C ASP A 92 -5.19 -10.49 3.16
N LEU A 93 -5.57 -9.34 2.59
CA LEU A 93 -4.70 -8.44 1.85
C LEU A 93 -5.05 -6.99 2.19
N ILE A 94 -4.03 -6.17 2.42
CA ILE A 94 -4.12 -4.69 2.44
C ILE A 94 -3.13 -4.14 1.42
N VAL A 95 -3.60 -3.26 0.53
CA VAL A 95 -2.78 -2.58 -0.48
C VAL A 95 -2.80 -1.09 -0.19
N ASP A 96 -1.64 -0.48 -0.01
CA ASP A 96 -1.45 0.95 0.11
C ASP A 96 -0.89 1.51 -1.20
N ASP A 97 -1.80 2.01 -2.03
CA ASP A 97 -1.57 2.69 -3.30
C ASP A 97 -2.15 4.13 -3.25
N GLY A 98 -2.00 4.78 -2.11
CA GLY A 98 -2.65 6.05 -1.80
C GLY A 98 -1.85 7.28 -2.22
N SER A 99 -1.39 8.05 -1.23
CA SER A 99 -0.70 9.33 -1.47
C SER A 99 0.76 9.18 -1.91
N HIS A 100 1.37 8.02 -1.68
CA HIS A 100 2.79 7.70 -1.85
C HIS A 100 3.73 8.57 -1.01
N ASP A 101 3.21 9.37 -0.09
CA ASP A 101 4.02 10.14 0.84
C ASP A 101 4.65 9.22 1.89
N VAL A 102 5.93 9.42 2.18
CA VAL A 102 6.73 8.59 3.08
C VAL A 102 6.12 8.49 4.49
N GLU A 103 5.65 9.61 5.02
CA GLU A 103 5.01 9.67 6.33
C GLU A 103 3.67 8.91 6.32
N HIS A 104 2.83 9.18 5.30
CA HIS A 104 1.51 8.57 5.20
C HIS A 104 1.59 7.05 5.03
N GLN A 105 2.51 6.55 4.19
CA GLN A 105 2.74 5.11 4.03
C GLN A 105 3.10 4.44 5.37
N GLN A 106 3.97 5.07 6.17
CA GLN A 106 4.39 4.50 7.45
C GLN A 106 3.30 4.59 8.51
N VAL A 107 2.58 5.72 8.61
CA VAL A 107 1.45 5.87 9.55
C VAL A 107 0.37 4.83 9.23
N THR A 108 -0.01 4.71 7.95
CA THR A 108 -1.03 3.76 7.50
C THR A 108 -0.60 2.32 7.80
N PHE A 109 0.64 1.96 7.47
CA PHE A 109 1.19 0.64 7.78
C PHE A 109 1.15 0.35 9.28
N GLY A 110 1.61 1.28 10.12
CA GLY A 110 1.59 1.15 11.57
C GLY A 110 0.19 0.85 12.12
N LYS A 111 -0.82 1.59 11.63
CA LYS A 111 -2.21 1.47 12.10
C LYS A 111 -2.91 0.24 11.55
N LEU A 112 -2.83 -0.02 10.24
CA LEU A 112 -3.65 -1.03 9.58
C LEU A 112 -3.05 -2.43 9.62
N PHE A 113 -1.73 -2.59 9.82
CA PHE A 113 -1.10 -3.90 9.84
C PHE A 113 -1.71 -4.85 10.88
N ARG A 114 -2.22 -4.32 12.00
CA ARG A 114 -2.89 -5.13 13.02
C ARG A 114 -4.19 -5.77 12.55
N LEU A 115 -4.83 -5.19 11.54
CA LEU A 115 -6.07 -5.72 10.94
C LEU A 115 -5.83 -6.88 9.97
N LEU A 116 -4.58 -7.19 9.61
CA LEU A 116 -4.27 -8.39 8.83
C LEU A 116 -4.52 -9.65 9.64
N LYS A 117 -5.08 -10.67 8.98
CA LYS A 117 -5.11 -12.04 9.50
C LYS A 117 -3.70 -12.62 9.62
N PRO A 118 -3.49 -13.69 10.40
CA PRO A 118 -2.26 -14.50 10.30
C PRO A 118 -2.04 -14.94 8.84
N ASN A 119 -0.79 -14.87 8.38
CA ASN A 119 -0.38 -15.08 6.98
C ASN A 119 -0.93 -14.07 5.97
N GLY A 120 -1.68 -13.05 6.41
CA GLY A 120 -2.13 -11.95 5.56
C GLY A 120 -0.97 -11.13 5.04
N ILE A 121 -1.22 -10.44 3.93
CA ILE A 121 -0.21 -9.69 3.17
C ILE A 121 -0.55 -8.20 3.21
N TYR A 122 0.47 -7.37 3.47
CA TYR A 122 0.43 -5.92 3.29
C TYR A 122 1.34 -5.53 2.12
N ILE A 123 0.83 -4.75 1.20
CA ILE A 123 1.58 -4.23 0.05
C ILE A 123 1.65 -2.71 0.18
N ILE A 124 2.83 -2.13 -0.06
CA ILE A 124 2.99 -0.68 -0.23
C ILE A 124 3.50 -0.48 -1.65
N GLU A 125 2.72 0.25 -2.46
CA GLU A 125 3.07 0.58 -3.84
C GLU A 125 3.78 1.93 -3.93
N ASP A 126 4.45 2.13 -5.05
CA ASP A 126 5.05 3.39 -5.47
C ASP A 126 5.91 4.10 -4.40
N MET A 127 6.76 3.32 -3.72
CA MET A 127 7.73 3.85 -2.75
C MET A 127 8.87 4.64 -3.40
N CYS A 128 8.75 5.05 -4.66
CA CYS A 128 9.73 5.87 -5.40
C CYS A 128 10.01 7.21 -4.71
N THR A 129 9.04 7.75 -3.96
CA THR A 129 9.21 8.97 -3.14
C THR A 129 10.35 8.86 -2.12
N SER A 130 10.72 7.65 -1.71
CA SER A 130 11.87 7.40 -0.85
C SER A 130 13.22 7.85 -1.44
N TYR A 131 13.27 8.06 -2.75
CA TYR A 131 14.48 8.48 -3.50
C TYR A 131 14.42 9.92 -4.00
N PHE A 132 13.35 10.65 -3.71
CA PHE A 132 13.22 12.06 -4.07
C PHE A 132 14.20 12.90 -3.26
N LYS A 133 14.63 14.03 -3.84
CA LYS A 133 15.52 14.98 -3.16
C LYS A 133 14.72 15.91 -2.25
N GLU A 134 15.41 16.50 -1.28
CA GLU A 134 14.82 17.55 -0.43
C GLU A 134 14.22 18.67 -1.31
N GLY A 135 13.00 19.08 -0.99
CA GLY A 135 12.25 20.10 -1.72
C GLY A 135 11.51 19.60 -2.95
N GLU A 136 11.76 18.37 -3.43
CA GLU A 136 10.94 17.80 -4.51
C GLU A 136 9.52 17.53 -4.01
N ASN A 137 8.55 17.71 -4.89
CA ASN A 137 7.13 17.60 -4.61
C ASN A 137 6.50 16.53 -5.49
N LEU A 138 5.75 15.62 -4.89
CA LEU A 138 4.90 14.67 -5.58
C LEU A 138 3.48 14.81 -5.04
N TYR A 139 2.52 15.01 -5.93
CA TYR A 139 1.09 15.12 -5.59
C TYR A 139 0.76 16.14 -4.48
N GLY A 140 1.57 17.18 -4.31
CA GLY A 140 1.38 18.19 -3.25
C GLY A 140 2.15 17.93 -1.97
N TYR A 141 2.86 16.81 -1.85
CA TYR A 141 3.67 16.45 -0.68
C TYR A 141 5.16 16.77 -0.92
N ILE A 142 5.71 17.61 -0.05
CA ILE A 142 7.11 18.05 -0.16
C ILE A 142 8.02 17.09 0.58
N GLN A 143 9.11 16.68 -0.07
CA GLN A 143 10.14 15.87 0.55
C GLN A 143 10.99 16.69 1.51
N THR A 144 11.04 16.30 2.77
CA THR A 144 11.79 16.98 3.84
C THR A 144 13.02 16.16 4.23
N LYS A 145 13.98 16.79 4.95
CA LYS A 145 15.13 16.08 5.54
C LYS A 145 14.70 14.90 6.40
N GLU A 146 13.64 15.04 7.17
CA GLU A 146 13.11 13.99 8.03
C GLU A 146 12.56 12.82 7.21
N LYS A 147 11.76 13.08 6.17
CA LYS A 147 11.26 12.06 5.24
C LYS A 147 12.38 11.33 4.50
N LEU A 148 13.46 12.03 4.13
CA LEU A 148 14.65 11.42 3.56
C LEU A 148 15.35 10.49 4.54
N LYS A 149 15.51 10.94 5.80
CA LYS A 149 16.17 10.17 6.86
C LYS A 149 15.40 8.88 7.20
N TYR A 150 14.08 8.97 7.27
CA TYR A 150 13.19 7.87 7.65
C TYR A 150 12.34 7.37 6.48
N ASN A 151 12.88 7.37 5.27
CA ASN A 151 12.12 6.98 4.07
C ASN A 151 11.63 5.52 4.15
N THR A 152 10.51 5.23 3.47
CA THR A 152 9.80 3.95 3.57
C THR A 152 10.66 2.76 3.16
N VAL A 153 11.49 2.90 2.11
CA VAL A 153 12.39 1.82 1.67
C VAL A 153 13.45 1.52 2.73
N SER A 154 14.08 2.56 3.31
CA SER A 154 15.06 2.38 4.39
C SER A 154 14.40 1.82 5.64
N PHE A 155 13.20 2.29 5.99
CA PHE A 155 12.41 1.76 7.09
C PHE A 155 12.19 0.26 6.94
N LEU A 156 11.70 -0.21 5.79
CA LEU A 156 11.42 -1.63 5.57
C LEU A 156 12.68 -2.51 5.53
N ASN A 157 13.83 -1.97 5.12
CA ASN A 157 15.08 -2.71 5.04
C ASN A 157 15.82 -2.86 6.39
N ASN A 158 15.55 -2.00 7.36
CA ASN A 158 16.35 -1.92 8.59
C ASN A 158 15.52 -2.33 9.82
N ARG A 159 15.74 -3.55 10.33
CA ARG A 159 15.15 -4.01 11.60
C ARG A 159 16.15 -3.84 12.76
N PRO A 160 15.70 -3.53 13.97
CA PRO A 160 14.31 -3.24 14.35
C PRO A 160 13.83 -1.94 13.72
N TRP A 161 12.58 -1.92 13.30
CA TRP A 161 12.01 -0.75 12.65
C TRP A 161 11.85 0.42 13.61
N VAL A 162 12.23 1.60 13.15
CA VAL A 162 12.14 2.88 13.87
C VAL A 162 11.52 3.90 12.92
N SER A 163 10.49 4.59 13.38
CA SER A 163 9.82 5.65 12.62
C SER A 163 9.34 6.74 13.57
N PRO A 164 9.51 8.02 13.23
CA PRO A 164 8.99 9.11 14.06
C PRO A 164 7.47 9.25 13.98
N TRP A 165 6.83 8.57 13.01
CA TRP A 165 5.39 8.70 12.73
C TRP A 165 4.55 7.52 13.23
N ILE A 166 5.19 6.43 13.61
CA ILE A 166 4.52 5.24 14.14
C ILE A 166 4.69 5.21 15.66
N SER A 167 3.61 4.96 16.41
CA SER A 167 3.68 4.85 17.87
C SER A 167 4.59 3.70 18.32
N ASP A 168 5.20 3.80 19.51
CA ASP A 168 6.03 2.74 20.05
C ASP A 168 5.25 1.43 20.20
N GLU A 169 3.97 1.49 20.54
CA GLU A 169 3.09 0.31 20.62
C GLU A 169 2.93 -0.37 19.26
N ASP A 170 2.65 0.42 18.20
CA ASP A 170 2.50 -0.10 16.85
C ASP A 170 3.84 -0.62 16.31
N LEU A 171 4.96 0.08 16.58
CA LEU A 171 6.31 -0.38 16.24
C LEU A 171 6.64 -1.71 16.91
N LEU A 172 6.34 -1.84 18.20
CA LEU A 172 6.54 -3.09 18.94
C LEU A 172 5.70 -4.22 18.32
N TYR A 173 4.44 -3.93 18.00
CA TYR A 173 3.55 -4.91 17.38
C TYR A 173 4.08 -5.40 16.02
N ILE A 174 4.40 -4.49 15.09
CA ILE A 174 4.86 -4.88 13.75
C ILE A 174 6.22 -5.57 13.80
N ASN A 175 7.17 -5.11 14.64
CA ASN A 175 8.46 -5.77 14.82
C ASN A 175 8.32 -7.24 15.27
N ASN A 176 7.32 -7.53 16.10
CA ASN A 176 7.06 -8.87 16.59
C ASN A 176 6.23 -9.72 15.61
N LYS A 177 5.37 -9.12 14.79
CA LYS A 177 4.35 -9.82 13.99
C LYS A 177 4.68 -9.92 12.52
N VAL A 178 5.63 -9.16 11.99
CA VAL A 178 6.05 -9.35 10.61
C VAL A 178 6.92 -10.59 10.48
N SER A 179 6.58 -11.45 9.53
CA SER A 179 7.34 -12.65 9.16
C SER A 179 8.50 -12.29 8.24
N TYR A 180 8.19 -11.73 7.08
CA TYR A 180 9.19 -11.28 6.12
C TYR A 180 8.75 -10.00 5.37
N VAL A 181 9.73 -9.36 4.74
CA VAL A 181 9.56 -8.25 3.80
C VAL A 181 10.32 -8.57 2.53
N SER A 182 9.69 -8.39 1.39
CA SER A 182 10.34 -8.43 0.07
C SER A 182 10.12 -7.11 -0.64
N LEU A 183 11.18 -6.52 -1.17
CA LEU A 183 11.12 -5.29 -1.97
C LEU A 183 11.38 -5.64 -3.43
N PHE A 184 10.57 -5.07 -4.31
CA PHE A 184 10.66 -5.25 -5.75
C PHE A 184 10.89 -3.91 -6.40
N ASP A 185 12.05 -3.75 -7.02
CA ASP A 185 12.45 -2.58 -7.77
C ASP A 185 12.46 -2.92 -9.27
N LYS A 186 11.63 -2.25 -10.05
CA LYS A 186 11.64 -2.37 -11.51
C LYS A 186 11.90 -1.02 -12.16
N PRO A 187 12.80 -0.94 -13.14
CA PRO A 187 12.93 0.25 -13.94
C PRO A 187 11.61 0.54 -14.68
N PHE A 188 11.18 1.78 -14.68
CA PHE A 188 10.01 2.22 -15.42
C PHE A 188 10.31 2.14 -16.93
N LEU A 189 9.63 1.29 -17.67
CA LEU A 189 9.72 1.20 -19.12
C LEU A 189 8.68 2.14 -19.73
N TYR A 190 9.12 3.28 -20.22
CA TYR A 190 8.26 4.17 -21.00
C TYR A 190 8.30 3.74 -22.48
N VAL A 191 7.13 3.40 -23.03
CA VAL A 191 6.99 3.09 -24.46
C VAL A 191 6.58 4.36 -25.19
N HIS A 192 7.50 4.95 -25.93
CA HIS A 192 7.19 6.06 -26.84
C HIS A 192 7.25 5.53 -28.28
N GLY A 193 6.08 5.30 -28.90
CA GLY A 193 6.01 4.70 -30.25
C GLY A 193 6.53 3.27 -30.28
N ASN A 194 7.40 2.94 -31.24
CA ASN A 194 8.00 1.60 -31.39
C ASN A 194 9.36 1.44 -30.67
N SER A 195 9.74 2.37 -29.80
CA SER A 195 11.01 2.30 -29.08
C SER A 195 10.79 2.27 -27.57
N TYR A 196 11.50 1.34 -26.90
CA TYR A 196 11.58 1.28 -25.44
C TYR A 196 12.69 2.24 -24.97
N LYS A 197 12.32 3.25 -24.19
CA LYS A 197 13.29 4.06 -23.47
C LYS A 197 13.26 3.66 -22.00
N CYS A 198 14.35 3.06 -21.53
CA CYS A 198 14.61 2.96 -20.11
C CYS A 198 15.04 4.34 -19.64
N ILE A 199 14.25 5.02 -18.83
CA ILE A 199 14.64 6.30 -18.23
C ILE A 199 15.54 5.96 -17.04
N ASN A 200 16.85 5.81 -17.29
CA ASN A 200 17.84 5.53 -16.26
C ASN A 200 18.19 6.76 -15.41
N ASP A 201 17.76 7.97 -15.80
CA ASP A 201 18.28 9.22 -15.24
C ASP A 201 17.28 9.97 -14.32
N TYR A 202 16.08 9.42 -14.09
CA TYR A 202 15.12 10.02 -13.17
C TYR A 202 14.34 8.92 -12.44
N PRO A 203 14.22 8.98 -11.10
CA PRO A 203 13.25 8.10 -10.49
C PRO A 203 11.87 8.45 -11.06
N PRO A 204 11.21 7.50 -11.75
CA PRO A 204 10.43 6.61 -10.96
C PRO A 204 10.80 5.16 -11.20
N ARG A 205 11.56 4.60 -10.32
CA ARG A 205 11.57 3.16 -10.14
C ARG A 205 10.24 2.80 -9.51
N SER A 206 9.49 1.95 -10.17
CA SER A 206 8.30 1.37 -9.59
C SER A 206 8.75 0.43 -8.49
N ILE A 207 8.63 0.84 -7.22
CA ILE A 207 9.06 0.05 -6.08
C ILE A 207 7.84 -0.33 -5.28
N THR A 208 7.64 -1.62 -5.11
CA THR A 208 6.59 -2.17 -4.26
C THR A 208 7.17 -3.11 -3.21
N SER A 209 6.46 -3.27 -2.12
CA SER A 209 6.81 -4.22 -1.06
C SER A 209 5.73 -5.28 -0.90
N ILE A 210 6.16 -6.46 -0.47
CA ILE A 210 5.28 -7.51 0.04
C ILE A 210 5.70 -7.82 1.46
N ILE A 211 4.81 -7.59 2.41
CA ILE A 211 5.05 -7.74 3.85
C ILE A 211 4.05 -8.78 4.38
N GLN A 212 4.54 -9.89 4.94
CA GLN A 212 3.69 -10.93 5.47
C GLN A 212 3.64 -10.90 6.98
N LYS A 213 2.44 -11.08 7.55
CA LYS A 213 2.20 -11.27 8.97
C LYS A 213 2.42 -12.74 9.37
N LYS A 214 3.02 -12.95 10.57
CA LYS A 214 3.10 -14.27 11.23
C LYS A 214 1.73 -14.80 11.58
#